data_10c8cec2e8fff7272b02c0c858ed908f
#
_entry.id   10c8cec2e8fff7272b02c0c858ed908f
#
_cell.length_a   1.000
_cell.length_b   1.000
_cell.length_c   1.000
_cell.angle_alpha   90.00
_cell.angle_beta   90.00
_cell.angle_gamma   90.00
#
_symmetry.space_group_name_H-M   'P 1'
#
loop_
_entity.id
_entity.type
_entity.pdbx_description
1 polymer ?
#
loop_
_entity_poly.entity_id
_entity_poly.type
_entity_poly.pdbx_seq_one_letter_code
_entity_poly.pdbx_strand_id
1 'polypeptide(L)'
;EKNPPAGSPCSPCGVLRRRSLNNIARNAKVDCMVLGHNLDDFSQTVLMNHSRGDVPRLVRMAPHRYVQSGFIPRLLPLRRLPEQEVYLYAILKGMRFHDGNCPYAGQAQRNFFRKMLLEMEYKQPGTRHSLLKGMEKIRAKTPAPPELSACPSCGEPSGGLEICVFCRDFGSFAV
;
A
#
# COMPACT_ATOMS: atom_id res chain seq x y z
N GLU A 1 -8.79 -20.04 20.43
CA GLU A 1 -8.77 -19.89 18.96
C GLU A 1 -9.70 -18.74 18.60
N LYS A 2 -9.13 -17.55 18.30
CA LYS A 2 -9.92 -16.42 17.78
C LYS A 2 -10.16 -16.68 16.29
N ASN A 3 -11.42 -16.80 15.89
CA ASN A 3 -11.80 -16.87 14.49
C ASN A 3 -11.18 -15.70 13.71
N PRO A 4 -10.57 -15.95 12.54
CA PRO A 4 -10.11 -14.86 11.70
C PRO A 4 -11.28 -13.92 11.38
N PRO A 5 -11.06 -12.61 11.31
CA PRO A 5 -12.12 -11.66 10.99
C PRO A 5 -12.76 -12.06 9.65
N ALA A 6 -14.10 -12.02 9.62
CA ALA A 6 -14.89 -12.32 8.43
C ALA A 6 -14.44 -11.41 7.28
N GLY A 7 -13.81 -11.97 6.24
CA GLY A 7 -13.32 -11.22 5.09
C GLY A 7 -12.09 -11.83 4.45
N SER A 8 -11.59 -11.20 3.39
CA SER A 8 -10.36 -11.62 2.71
C SER A 8 -9.15 -11.60 3.65
N PRO A 9 -8.32 -12.66 3.71
CA PRO A 9 -7.10 -12.73 4.53
C PRO A 9 -6.07 -11.63 4.17
N CYS A 10 -6.24 -10.98 3.03
CA CYS A 10 -5.36 -9.90 2.59
C CYS A 10 -5.42 -8.65 3.48
N SER A 11 -6.58 -8.36 4.10
CA SER A 11 -6.74 -7.20 4.98
C SER A 11 -5.88 -7.31 6.24
N PRO A 12 -6.05 -8.34 7.09
CA PRO A 12 -5.22 -8.52 8.28
C PRO A 12 -3.73 -8.70 7.94
N CYS A 13 -3.39 -9.45 6.90
CA CYS A 13 -2.02 -9.58 6.43
C CYS A 13 -1.40 -8.23 6.07
N GLY A 14 -2.15 -7.36 5.38
CA GLY A 14 -1.69 -6.01 5.04
C GLY A 14 -1.47 -5.12 6.27
N VAL A 15 -2.27 -5.26 7.32
CA VAL A 15 -2.09 -4.53 8.59
C VAL A 15 -0.82 -5.00 9.29
N LEU A 16 -0.65 -6.32 9.47
CA LEU A 16 0.52 -6.92 10.08
C LEU A 16 1.81 -6.50 9.36
N ARG A 17 1.86 -6.68 8.04
CA ARG A 17 3.04 -6.37 7.23
C ARG A 17 3.45 -4.90 7.36
N ARG A 18 2.50 -3.95 7.29
CA ARG A 18 2.80 -2.52 7.41
C ARG A 18 3.32 -2.16 8.80
N ARG A 19 2.73 -2.75 9.84
CA ARG A 19 3.19 -2.54 11.22
C ARG A 19 4.60 -3.09 11.43
N SER A 20 4.84 -4.35 11.03
CA SER A 20 6.16 -4.98 11.15
C SER A 20 7.25 -4.20 10.42
N LEU A 21 6.99 -3.76 9.19
CA LEU A 21 7.95 -2.94 8.44
C LEU A 21 8.24 -1.62 9.12
N ASN A 22 7.22 -0.93 9.65
CA ASN A 22 7.42 0.33 10.35
C ASN A 22 8.21 0.14 11.65
N ASN A 23 7.92 -0.92 12.41
CA ASN A 23 8.64 -1.25 13.63
C ASN A 23 10.11 -1.62 13.35
N ILE A 24 10.37 -2.47 12.37
CA ILE A 24 11.73 -2.84 11.95
C ILE A 24 12.52 -1.57 11.58
N ALA A 25 11.94 -0.71 10.74
CA ALA A 25 12.59 0.52 10.30
C ALA A 25 12.88 1.48 11.48
N ARG A 26 11.94 1.60 12.41
CA ARG A 26 12.11 2.42 13.63
C ARG A 26 13.20 1.87 14.55
N ASN A 27 13.21 0.56 14.78
CA ASN A 27 14.23 -0.10 15.60
C ASN A 27 15.62 0.00 14.96
N ALA A 28 15.69 -0.07 13.63
CA ALA A 28 16.92 0.13 12.88
C ALA A 28 17.34 1.61 12.80
N LYS A 29 16.53 2.54 13.31
CA LYS A 29 16.78 4.00 13.32
C LYS A 29 17.10 4.55 11.92
N VAL A 30 16.39 4.05 10.89
CA VAL A 30 16.58 4.52 9.52
C VAL A 30 15.73 5.76 9.25
N ASP A 31 16.22 6.64 8.38
CA ASP A 31 15.51 7.88 8.00
C ASP A 31 14.36 7.63 7.04
N CYS A 32 14.44 6.56 6.25
CA CYS A 32 13.40 6.20 5.29
C CYS A 32 13.41 4.70 4.93
N MET A 33 12.29 4.22 4.40
CA MET A 33 12.16 2.89 3.81
C MET A 33 12.04 2.99 2.30
N VAL A 34 12.77 2.15 1.58
CA VAL A 34 12.61 2.00 0.13
C VAL A 34 11.73 0.79 -0.15
N LEU A 35 10.65 0.98 -0.91
CA LEU A 35 9.71 -0.10 -1.26
C LEU A 35 9.67 -0.28 -2.79
N GLY A 36 9.64 -1.55 -3.21
CA GLY A 36 9.63 -1.95 -4.62
C GLY A 36 8.27 -1.86 -5.33
N HIS A 37 7.32 -1.06 -4.81
CA HIS A 37 6.04 -0.89 -5.51
C HIS A 37 6.24 -0.20 -6.87
N ASN A 38 5.63 -0.78 -7.89
CA ASN A 38 5.72 -0.36 -9.28
C ASN A 38 4.47 0.40 -9.76
N LEU A 39 4.43 0.77 -11.05
CA LEU A 39 3.31 1.52 -11.64
C LEU A 39 1.99 0.73 -11.57
N ASP A 40 2.04 -0.58 -11.78
CA ASP A 40 0.85 -1.45 -11.74
C ASP A 40 0.25 -1.49 -10.32
N ASP A 41 1.07 -1.56 -9.26
CA ASP A 41 0.62 -1.48 -7.88
C ASP A 41 -0.13 -0.18 -7.59
N PHE A 42 0.41 0.94 -8.10
CA PHE A 42 -0.22 2.25 -7.92
C PHE A 42 -1.53 2.36 -8.67
N SER A 43 -1.54 2.02 -9.95
CA SER A 43 -2.71 2.14 -10.81
C SER A 43 -3.86 1.26 -10.31
N GLN A 44 -3.58 0.02 -9.90
CA GLN A 44 -4.55 -0.86 -9.24
C GLN A 44 -5.09 -0.24 -7.95
N THR A 45 -4.22 0.34 -7.13
CA THR A 45 -4.63 0.95 -5.86
C THR A 45 -5.48 2.20 -6.09
N VAL A 46 -5.17 3.00 -7.11
CA VAL A 46 -5.98 4.15 -7.52
C VAL A 46 -7.38 3.70 -7.93
N LEU A 47 -7.50 2.71 -8.82
CA LEU A 47 -8.79 2.16 -9.24
C LEU A 47 -9.59 1.58 -8.06
N MET A 48 -8.94 0.81 -7.19
CA MET A 48 -9.58 0.21 -6.01
C MET A 48 -10.15 1.26 -5.07
N ASN A 49 -9.39 2.32 -4.78
CA ASN A 49 -9.84 3.36 -3.87
C ASN A 49 -10.89 4.27 -4.52
N HIS A 50 -10.77 4.53 -5.82
CA HIS A 50 -11.75 5.30 -6.58
C HIS A 50 -13.10 4.61 -6.64
N SER A 51 -13.11 3.29 -6.91
CA SER A 51 -14.35 2.50 -6.95
C SER A 51 -15.07 2.40 -5.60
N ARG A 52 -14.36 2.67 -4.50
CA ARG A 52 -14.92 2.71 -3.14
C ARG A 52 -15.26 4.11 -2.66
N GLY A 53 -14.95 5.15 -3.43
CA GLY A 53 -15.06 6.54 -2.97
C GLY A 53 -14.09 6.90 -1.85
N ASP A 54 -13.00 6.13 -1.64
CA ASP A 54 -12.08 6.32 -0.52
C ASP A 54 -11.01 7.38 -0.86
N VAL A 55 -11.46 8.63 -0.96
CA VAL A 55 -10.58 9.80 -1.23
C VAL A 55 -9.49 9.94 -0.16
N PRO A 56 -9.76 9.78 1.15
CA PRO A 56 -8.72 9.86 2.16
C PRO A 56 -7.55 8.88 1.94
N ARG A 57 -7.82 7.67 1.46
CA ARG A 57 -6.76 6.71 1.11
C ARG A 57 -5.99 7.11 -0.13
N LEU A 58 -6.66 7.65 -1.14
CA LEU A 58 -5.99 8.18 -2.34
C LEU A 58 -4.98 9.27 -1.98
N VAL A 59 -5.39 10.22 -1.14
CA VAL A 59 -4.53 11.34 -0.73
C VAL A 59 -3.33 10.88 0.10
N ARG A 60 -3.50 9.86 0.92
CA ARG A 60 -2.45 9.27 1.77
C ARG A 60 -1.54 8.27 1.07
N MET A 61 -1.70 8.02 -0.23
CA MET A 61 -0.80 7.13 -0.97
C MET A 61 0.64 7.65 -0.97
N ALA A 62 1.60 6.75 -0.81
CA ALA A 62 3.02 7.12 -0.91
C ALA A 62 3.44 7.46 -2.36
N PRO A 63 4.48 8.24 -2.59
CA PRO A 63 5.31 8.89 -1.61
C PRO A 63 4.51 9.93 -0.81
N HIS A 64 4.68 9.93 0.50
CA HIS A 64 3.90 10.80 1.35
C HIS A 64 4.29 12.26 1.13
N ARG A 65 3.30 13.12 0.89
CA ARG A 65 3.51 14.58 0.87
C ARG A 65 3.79 15.12 2.28
N TYR A 66 3.14 14.48 3.26
CA TYR A 66 3.32 14.77 4.68
C TYR A 66 3.55 13.45 5.40
N VAL A 67 4.64 13.36 6.14
CA VAL A 67 4.93 12.20 7.01
C VAL A 67 4.35 12.51 8.37
N GLN A 68 3.41 11.71 8.81
CA GLN A 68 2.79 11.87 10.11
C GLN A 68 3.64 11.23 11.20
N SER A 69 3.54 11.76 12.42
CA SER A 69 4.23 11.23 13.60
C SER A 69 4.02 9.72 13.75
N GLY A 70 5.06 8.99 14.12
CA GLY A 70 5.05 7.53 14.29
C GLY A 70 5.29 6.73 13.00
N PHE A 71 5.32 7.35 11.80
CA PHE A 71 5.65 6.67 10.56
C PHE A 71 7.05 7.00 10.04
N ILE A 72 7.70 6.00 9.48
CA ILE A 72 8.95 6.19 8.73
C ILE A 72 8.59 6.56 7.27
N PRO A 73 9.23 7.60 6.69
CA PRO A 73 9.03 7.98 5.30
C PRO A 73 9.26 6.82 4.33
N ARG A 74 8.49 6.78 3.23
CA ARG A 74 8.59 5.73 2.23
C ARG A 74 8.97 6.30 0.88
N LEU A 75 10.06 5.80 0.32
CA LEU A 75 10.50 6.09 -1.04
C LEU A 75 10.08 4.95 -1.97
N LEU A 76 9.68 5.32 -3.18
CA LEU A 76 9.11 4.41 -4.17
C LEU A 76 9.75 4.67 -5.54
N PRO A 77 11.01 4.25 -5.74
CA PRO A 77 11.76 4.56 -6.96
C PRO A 77 11.12 3.95 -8.21
N LEU A 78 10.49 2.77 -8.09
CA LEU A 78 9.90 2.05 -9.22
C LEU A 78 8.48 2.48 -9.57
N ARG A 79 7.89 3.45 -8.87
CA ARG A 79 6.46 3.82 -8.98
C ARG A 79 5.98 4.23 -10.39
N ARG A 80 6.90 4.56 -11.29
CA ARG A 80 6.61 4.96 -12.68
C ARG A 80 7.01 3.91 -13.71
N LEU A 81 7.54 2.78 -13.26
CA LEU A 81 7.96 1.68 -14.12
C LEU A 81 6.88 0.59 -14.13
N PRO A 82 6.43 0.13 -15.29
CA PRO A 82 5.53 -1.01 -15.42
C PRO A 82 6.12 -2.29 -14.81
N GLU A 83 5.29 -3.13 -14.22
CA GLU A 83 5.71 -4.42 -13.63
C GLU A 83 6.52 -5.26 -14.60
N GLN A 84 6.10 -5.29 -15.87
CA GLN A 84 6.77 -6.06 -16.92
C GLN A 84 8.20 -5.59 -17.20
N GLU A 85 8.44 -4.29 -17.17
CA GLU A 85 9.79 -3.73 -17.39
C GLU A 85 10.71 -4.06 -16.20
N VAL A 86 10.20 -3.95 -14.97
CA VAL A 86 10.94 -4.32 -13.75
C VAL A 86 11.28 -5.81 -13.77
N TYR A 87 10.32 -6.66 -14.16
CA TYR A 87 10.51 -8.10 -14.28
C TYR A 87 11.56 -8.46 -15.34
N LEU A 88 11.43 -7.88 -16.54
CA LEU A 88 12.37 -8.08 -17.63
C LEU A 88 13.79 -7.65 -17.24
N TYR A 89 13.93 -6.50 -16.60
CA TYR A 89 15.21 -6.02 -16.09
C TYR A 89 15.85 -7.01 -15.12
N ALA A 90 15.08 -7.54 -14.18
CA ALA A 90 15.57 -8.52 -13.21
C ALA A 90 16.07 -9.81 -13.89
N ILE A 91 15.34 -10.32 -14.89
CA ILE A 91 15.78 -11.48 -15.68
C ILE A 91 17.08 -11.20 -16.42
N LEU A 92 17.15 -10.10 -17.17
CA LEU A 92 18.32 -9.74 -17.98
C LEU A 92 19.58 -9.51 -17.13
N LYS A 93 19.41 -9.07 -15.88
CA LYS A 93 20.50 -8.90 -14.91
C LYS A 93 20.82 -10.14 -14.09
N GLY A 94 20.14 -11.26 -14.32
CA GLY A 94 20.33 -12.49 -13.54
C GLY A 94 20.03 -12.33 -12.05
N MET A 95 19.14 -11.40 -11.69
CA MET A 95 18.77 -11.15 -10.29
C MET A 95 17.93 -12.30 -9.78
N ARG A 96 18.22 -12.76 -8.56
CA ARG A 96 17.35 -13.73 -7.89
C ARG A 96 16.12 -13.00 -7.33
N PHE A 97 14.94 -13.49 -7.64
CA PHE A 97 13.67 -13.01 -7.08
C PHE A 97 12.74 -14.17 -6.80
N HIS A 98 11.80 -13.95 -5.91
CA HIS A 98 10.77 -14.93 -5.59
C HIS A 98 9.60 -14.78 -6.57
N ASP A 99 9.30 -15.83 -7.32
CA ASP A 99 8.20 -15.90 -8.29
C ASP A 99 6.97 -16.66 -7.77
N GLY A 100 7.04 -17.11 -6.52
CA GLY A 100 5.95 -17.83 -5.86
C GLY A 100 4.74 -16.95 -5.56
N ASN A 101 3.56 -17.53 -5.76
CA ASN A 101 2.30 -16.86 -5.44
C ASN A 101 1.87 -17.14 -3.99
N CYS A 102 1.29 -16.12 -3.35
CA CYS A 102 0.63 -16.32 -2.06
C CYS A 102 -0.53 -17.32 -2.20
N PRO A 103 -0.67 -18.32 -1.29
CA PRO A 103 -1.77 -19.30 -1.34
C PRO A 103 -3.17 -18.67 -1.39
N TYR A 104 -3.30 -17.48 -0.83
CA TYR A 104 -4.54 -16.70 -0.80
C TYR A 104 -4.68 -15.69 -1.95
N ALA A 105 -3.77 -15.71 -2.93
CA ALA A 105 -3.77 -14.75 -4.04
C ALA A 105 -5.10 -14.76 -4.82
N GLY A 106 -5.72 -15.95 -5.00
CA GLY A 106 -7.00 -16.09 -5.69
C GLY A 106 -8.15 -15.31 -5.05
N GLN A 107 -8.09 -15.07 -3.74
CA GLN A 107 -9.10 -14.32 -2.98
C GLN A 107 -8.83 -12.80 -2.95
N ALA A 108 -7.70 -12.37 -3.51
CA ALA A 108 -7.31 -10.97 -3.48
C ALA A 108 -8.16 -10.15 -4.44
N GLN A 109 -8.92 -9.17 -3.91
CA GLN A 109 -9.70 -8.24 -4.70
C GLN A 109 -8.84 -7.49 -5.74
N ARG A 110 -7.55 -7.31 -5.46
CA ARG A 110 -6.57 -6.70 -6.36
C ARG A 110 -6.49 -7.40 -7.72
N ASN A 111 -6.70 -8.73 -7.78
CA ASN A 111 -6.66 -9.48 -9.04
C ASN A 111 -7.74 -9.06 -10.03
N PHE A 112 -8.92 -8.69 -9.54
CA PHE A 112 -9.98 -8.13 -10.38
C PHE A 112 -9.53 -6.82 -11.03
N PHE A 113 -9.00 -5.90 -10.23
CA PHE A 113 -8.50 -4.61 -10.73
C PHE A 113 -7.28 -4.76 -11.64
N ARG A 114 -6.42 -5.77 -11.40
CA ARG A 114 -5.30 -6.10 -12.28
C ARG A 114 -5.81 -6.47 -13.68
N LYS A 115 -6.82 -7.35 -13.77
CA LYS A 115 -7.41 -7.75 -15.06
C LYS A 115 -8.03 -6.56 -15.79
N MET A 116 -8.82 -5.76 -15.09
CA MET A 116 -9.41 -4.54 -15.67
C MET A 116 -8.33 -3.59 -16.20
N LEU A 117 -7.29 -3.35 -15.42
CA LEU A 117 -6.21 -2.45 -15.79
C LEU A 117 -5.42 -2.94 -17.00
N LEU A 118 -5.19 -4.25 -17.12
CA LEU A 118 -4.55 -4.84 -18.30
C LEU A 118 -5.39 -4.64 -19.55
N GLU A 119 -6.71 -4.84 -19.46
CA GLU A 119 -7.62 -4.61 -20.58
C GLU A 119 -7.69 -3.13 -20.97
N MET A 120 -7.78 -2.24 -19.99
CA MET A 120 -7.76 -0.79 -20.22
C MET A 120 -6.46 -0.35 -20.92
N GLU A 121 -5.31 -0.83 -20.43
CA GLU A 121 -4.00 -0.51 -21.01
C GLU A 121 -3.84 -1.06 -22.43
N TYR A 122 -4.40 -2.26 -22.71
CA TYR A 122 -4.39 -2.83 -24.04
C TYR A 122 -5.22 -2.00 -25.05
N LYS A 123 -6.41 -1.55 -24.62
CA LYS A 123 -7.30 -0.72 -25.47
C LYS A 123 -6.81 0.73 -25.58
N GLN A 124 -6.20 1.25 -24.53
CA GLN A 124 -5.72 2.62 -24.45
C GLN A 124 -4.35 2.65 -23.77
N PRO A 125 -3.27 2.50 -24.53
CA PRO A 125 -1.91 2.54 -24.01
C PRO A 125 -1.60 3.83 -23.23
N GLY A 126 -0.94 3.70 -22.09
CA GLY A 126 -0.65 4.83 -21.20
C GLY A 126 -1.71 5.08 -20.11
N THR A 127 -2.75 4.24 -20.05
CA THR A 127 -3.78 4.34 -18.98
C THR A 127 -3.19 4.28 -17.58
N ARG A 128 -2.23 3.39 -17.33
CA ARG A 128 -1.56 3.27 -16.02
C ARG A 128 -0.89 4.58 -15.59
N HIS A 129 -0.15 5.20 -16.50
CA HIS A 129 0.49 6.49 -16.24
C HIS A 129 -0.53 7.61 -16.05
N SER A 130 -1.61 7.60 -16.82
CA SER A 130 -2.69 8.58 -16.74
C SER A 130 -3.41 8.52 -15.40
N LEU A 131 -3.69 7.32 -14.89
CA LEU A 131 -4.27 7.10 -13.56
C LEU A 131 -3.37 7.65 -12.46
N LEU A 132 -2.07 7.32 -12.50
CA LEU A 132 -1.10 7.84 -11.54
C LEU A 132 -1.02 9.38 -11.59
N LYS A 133 -0.88 9.94 -12.78
CA LYS A 133 -0.80 11.40 -13.00
C LYS A 133 -2.08 12.13 -12.54
N GLY A 134 -3.24 11.55 -12.84
CA GLY A 134 -4.53 12.07 -12.37
C GLY A 134 -4.61 12.13 -10.86
N MET A 135 -4.25 11.04 -10.19
CA MET A 135 -4.21 10.97 -8.73
C MET A 135 -3.20 11.96 -8.13
N GLU A 136 -2.01 12.11 -8.72
CA GLU A 136 -1.01 13.10 -8.27
C GLU A 136 -1.56 14.54 -8.36
N LYS A 137 -2.31 14.88 -9.41
CA LYS A 137 -2.98 16.19 -9.57
C LYS A 137 -4.07 16.42 -8.51
N ILE A 138 -4.90 15.40 -8.24
CA ILE A 138 -5.93 15.48 -7.20
C ILE A 138 -5.26 15.71 -5.85
N ARG A 139 -4.24 14.92 -5.53
CA ARG A 139 -3.51 15.04 -4.27
C ARG A 139 -2.84 16.39 -4.09
N ALA A 140 -2.31 16.99 -5.15
CA ALA A 140 -1.67 18.29 -5.09
C ALA A 140 -2.65 19.41 -4.70
N LYS A 141 -3.94 19.25 -5.02
CA LYS A 141 -5.02 20.21 -4.72
C LYS A 141 -5.77 19.89 -3.41
N THR A 142 -5.53 18.72 -2.82
CA THR A 142 -6.20 18.32 -1.57
C THR A 142 -5.40 18.81 -0.38
N PRO A 143 -6.04 19.37 0.66
CA PRO A 143 -5.35 19.77 1.88
C PRO A 143 -4.66 18.58 2.57
N ALA A 144 -3.70 18.88 3.44
CA ALA A 144 -3.05 17.87 4.25
C ALA A 144 -4.10 17.15 5.10
N PRO A 145 -4.05 15.81 5.20
CA PRO A 145 -4.92 15.08 6.12
C PRO A 145 -4.60 15.50 7.56
N PRO A 146 -5.60 15.49 8.46
CA PRO A 146 -5.36 15.78 9.87
C PRO A 146 -4.34 14.80 10.46
N GLU A 147 -3.65 15.24 11.50
CA GLU A 147 -2.71 14.40 12.23
C GLU A 147 -3.46 13.22 12.87
N LEU A 148 -2.85 12.05 12.85
CA LEU A 148 -3.46 10.83 13.41
C LEU A 148 -3.18 10.79 14.92
N SER A 149 -4.23 10.52 15.71
CA SER A 149 -4.09 10.25 17.12
C SER A 149 -3.31 8.97 17.39
N ALA A 150 -2.59 8.91 18.48
CA ALA A 150 -1.95 7.68 18.94
C ALA A 150 -3.00 6.71 19.50
N CYS A 151 -2.87 5.44 19.19
CA CYS A 151 -3.68 4.39 19.76
C CYS A 151 -3.39 4.25 21.27
N PRO A 152 -4.41 4.31 22.17
CA PRO A 152 -4.19 4.20 23.60
C PRO A 152 -3.61 2.85 24.04
N SER A 153 -3.82 1.79 23.24
CA SER A 153 -3.33 0.45 23.57
C SER A 153 -1.88 0.18 23.18
N CYS A 154 -1.37 0.81 22.10
CA CYS A 154 -0.04 0.48 21.56
C CYS A 154 0.79 1.68 21.12
N GLY A 155 0.29 2.90 21.25
CA GLY A 155 0.98 4.13 20.86
C GLY A 155 1.14 4.37 19.35
N GLU A 156 0.77 3.40 18.49
CA GLU A 156 0.86 3.56 17.03
C GLU A 156 -0.26 4.47 16.49
N PRO A 157 -0.07 5.13 15.34
CA PRO A 157 -1.12 5.95 14.73
C PRO A 157 -2.40 5.15 14.49
N SER A 158 -3.53 5.64 14.98
CA SER A 158 -4.81 4.92 14.98
C SER A 158 -5.56 4.95 13.65
N GLY A 159 -5.13 5.76 12.69
CA GLY A 159 -5.83 5.90 11.40
C GLY A 159 -7.16 6.65 11.49
N GLY A 160 -7.38 7.44 12.54
CA GLY A 160 -8.62 8.17 12.82
C GLY A 160 -9.66 7.33 13.59
N LEU A 161 -9.26 6.17 14.10
CA LEU A 161 -10.06 5.31 14.97
C LEU A 161 -9.65 5.52 16.42
N GLU A 162 -10.55 5.25 17.35
CA GLU A 162 -10.26 5.28 18.79
C GLU A 162 -9.17 4.27 19.15
N ILE A 163 -9.27 3.05 18.62
CA ILE A 163 -8.26 1.99 18.74
C ILE A 163 -7.79 1.62 17.32
N CYS A 164 -6.47 1.48 17.12
CA CYS A 164 -5.95 1.12 15.81
C CYS A 164 -6.45 -0.26 15.35
N VAL A 165 -6.52 -0.45 14.02
CA VAL A 165 -7.02 -1.70 13.41
C VAL A 165 -6.26 -2.92 13.93
N PHE A 166 -4.95 -2.81 14.17
CA PHE A 166 -4.18 -3.92 14.71
C PHE A 166 -4.67 -4.33 16.11
N CYS A 167 -4.81 -3.38 17.05
CA CYS A 167 -5.26 -3.68 18.40
C CYS A 167 -6.71 -4.16 18.44
N ARG A 168 -7.55 -3.64 17.56
CA ARG A 168 -8.93 -4.08 17.44
C ARG A 168 -9.04 -5.54 16.96
N ASP A 169 -8.30 -5.91 15.91
CA ASP A 169 -8.43 -7.19 15.23
C ASP A 169 -7.56 -8.29 15.87
N PHE A 170 -6.43 -7.93 16.47
CA PHE A 170 -5.47 -8.89 17.04
C PHE A 170 -5.29 -8.77 18.56
N GLY A 171 -5.86 -7.76 19.21
CA GLY A 171 -5.66 -7.47 20.63
C GLY A 171 -4.29 -6.86 20.91
N SER A 172 -4.03 -6.57 22.20
CA SER A 172 -2.74 -6.07 22.64
C SER A 172 -1.70 -7.19 22.71
N PHE A 173 -1.19 -7.62 21.56
CA PHE A 173 0.09 -8.32 21.56
C PHE A 173 1.16 -7.27 21.79
N ALA A 174 1.68 -7.22 23.03
CA ALA A 174 2.94 -6.55 23.33
C ALA A 174 4.02 -7.20 22.45
N VAL A 175 4.59 -6.44 21.52
CA VAL A 175 5.79 -6.79 20.79
C VAL A 175 6.93 -5.99 21.37
#